data_c383a6e41e27c45361474ef96beb45d6
#
_entry.id   c383a6e41e27c45361474ef96beb45d6
#
_cell.length_a   1.000
_cell.length_b   1.000
_cell.length_c   1.000
_cell.angle_alpha   90.00
_cell.angle_beta   90.00
_cell.angle_gamma   90.00
#
_symmetry.space_group_name_H-M   'P 1'
#
loop_
_entity.id
_entity.type
_entity.pdbx_description
1 polymer ?
#
loop_
_entity_poly.entity_id
_entity_poly.type
_entity_poly.pdbx_seq_one_letter_code
_entity_poly.pdbx_strand_id
1 'polypeptide(L)'
;MNYFYPLVINPFCYIITIQMMHLDEAIKIAIGYLGEGNFLGLNIDYKKTNDSQDLQIYRKNNNIVIRYNDLSSLFYGLTQIKLHKNESNYSLSFKKNFVDSGLMHDCSRNGVLNVKTAKKFILLSALFGMNIFMLYKEDVYEIEGEPYFGYLRGRYSKSELKEIVEYGDSFGVEVIPCIQTLSHLNQALRWGAFADARESGMTLLVGAEKTYTLIEKMIKSCREVFTSKRIHIGMDEAFDLGAYRFAFTGEVIDKTKEFLAHLNRVETICKKYDFHPLMWEDMFFKLNENSKDWLSSNTVINNEVKKLIPDVDLVYWDYYHNDTGHYDSKFKLSLDTGKKIFFAGGAIRWIGFAPNISGSIENSTAGLNSAIKNKIKNVFVTSWGDNGNECSVFASVPLLALYSNFNYLGHSNNQELSKLLECVTGIKLSVWKDLELPNKLRKELLPFENPSKPFLYQDPLNGFYDFKVKEIYSSIYKKYASRLRRNTKNTCDFSYIFENLANFCSLLQFKSTIGIKLRKAYQNNDLEGLKVCAKELRISINRLEKFRSGFFIQWINENKIQGFDVIDGRLGYLNNRLKTTYKLVGDYLNKKTKEIPELKENIIASGNDDDPLSDNCWATIASVNAI
;
A
#
# COMPACT_ATOMS: atom_id res chain seq x y z
N MET A 1 15.37 51.14 45.01
CA MET A 1 14.44 51.04 43.85
C MET A 1 14.98 49.99 42.90
N ASN A 2 14.56 48.75 43.06
CA ASN A 2 14.95 47.66 42.21
C ASN A 2 13.83 47.40 41.18
N TYR A 3 14.10 47.68 39.92
CA TYR A 3 13.20 47.34 38.83
C TYR A 3 13.37 45.86 38.46
N PHE A 4 12.34 45.03 38.75
CA PHE A 4 12.19 43.71 38.18
C PHE A 4 11.58 43.87 36.79
N TYR A 5 12.29 43.39 35.74
CA TYR A 5 11.68 43.13 34.45
C TYR A 5 11.12 41.70 34.45
N PRO A 6 9.86 41.48 34.03
CA PRO A 6 9.36 40.12 33.86
C PRO A 6 9.98 39.48 32.63
N LEU A 7 10.62 38.34 32.81
CA LEU A 7 10.99 37.44 31.75
C LEU A 7 9.71 36.97 31.01
N VAL A 8 9.54 37.37 29.79
CA VAL A 8 8.52 36.78 28.87
C VAL A 8 8.98 35.37 28.56
N ILE A 9 8.44 34.38 29.26
CA ILE A 9 8.62 32.97 28.95
C ILE A 9 7.80 32.69 27.68
N ASN A 10 8.51 32.35 26.62
CA ASN A 10 7.94 31.92 25.34
C ASN A 10 7.12 30.63 25.58
N PRO A 11 5.78 30.59 25.35
CA PRO A 11 4.94 29.45 25.73
C PRO A 11 5.09 28.22 24.81
N PHE A 12 6.01 28.22 23.88
CA PHE A 12 6.18 27.13 22.89
C PHE A 12 7.37 26.18 23.16
N CYS A 13 8.03 26.28 24.31
CA CYS A 13 9.04 25.32 24.68
C CYS A 13 8.45 24.18 25.54
N TYR A 14 7.58 23.36 24.96
CA TYR A 14 7.37 22.02 25.49
C TYR A 14 8.62 21.21 25.17
N ILE A 15 9.51 21.10 26.14
CA ILE A 15 10.57 20.08 26.14
C ILE A 15 9.84 18.75 26.32
N ILE A 16 9.49 18.12 25.19
CA ILE A 16 9.06 16.74 25.17
C ILE A 16 10.30 15.93 25.55
N THR A 17 10.33 15.42 26.76
CA THR A 17 11.32 14.42 27.17
C THR A 17 10.96 13.14 26.44
N ILE A 18 11.47 12.99 25.22
CA ILE A 18 11.33 11.77 24.42
C ILE A 18 12.25 10.76 25.10
N GLN A 19 11.68 9.74 25.71
CA GLN A 19 12.44 8.60 26.23
C GLN A 19 12.77 7.70 25.03
N MET A 20 13.73 8.13 24.19
CA MET A 20 14.22 7.32 23.07
C MET A 20 14.76 6.00 23.64
N MET A 21 14.39 4.90 23.02
CA MET A 21 14.98 3.60 23.27
C MET A 21 16.49 3.70 23.06
N HIS A 22 17.29 3.19 24.01
CA HIS A 22 18.75 3.19 23.87
C HIS A 22 19.15 2.38 22.64
N LEU A 23 20.20 2.85 21.92
CA LEU A 23 20.72 2.16 20.73
C LEU A 23 21.02 0.69 20.96
N ASP A 24 21.53 0.34 22.15
CA ASP A 24 21.81 -1.05 22.53
C ASP A 24 20.55 -1.92 22.56
N GLU A 25 19.42 -1.38 22.95
CA GLU A 25 18.15 -2.09 22.96
C GLU A 25 17.62 -2.29 21.54
N ALA A 26 17.72 -1.28 20.67
CA ALA A 26 17.37 -1.39 19.26
C ALA A 26 18.23 -2.45 18.53
N ILE A 27 19.54 -2.50 18.84
CA ILE A 27 20.45 -3.53 18.33
C ILE A 27 20.05 -4.91 18.82
N LYS A 28 19.70 -5.08 20.11
CA LYS A 28 19.22 -6.37 20.65
C LYS A 28 17.94 -6.83 19.96
N ILE A 29 16.98 -5.94 19.71
CA ILE A 29 15.75 -6.26 18.98
C ILE A 29 16.09 -6.71 17.55
N ALA A 30 16.97 -6.00 16.84
CA ALA A 30 17.40 -6.35 15.48
C ALA A 30 18.10 -7.72 15.43
N ILE A 31 19.03 -7.97 16.35
CA ILE A 31 19.73 -9.25 16.48
C ILE A 31 18.74 -10.39 16.83
N GLY A 32 17.82 -10.15 17.75
CA GLY A 32 16.76 -11.10 18.12
C GLY A 32 15.91 -11.48 16.90
N TYR A 33 15.50 -10.49 16.08
CA TYR A 33 14.74 -10.73 14.86
C TYR A 33 15.56 -11.48 13.80
N LEU A 34 16.84 -11.14 13.62
CA LEU A 34 17.75 -11.83 12.71
C LEU A 34 18.14 -13.23 13.20
N GLY A 35 17.86 -13.58 14.46
CA GLY A 35 18.19 -14.82 15.14
C GLY A 35 19.53 -14.74 15.85
N GLU A 36 19.50 -14.68 17.17
CA GLU A 36 20.66 -14.51 18.06
C GLU A 36 21.79 -15.52 17.79
N GLY A 37 21.45 -16.76 17.45
CA GLY A 37 22.43 -17.79 17.12
C GLY A 37 23.39 -17.44 15.97
N ASN A 38 23.01 -16.49 15.10
CA ASN A 38 23.89 -16.02 14.02
C ASN A 38 24.98 -15.06 14.51
N PHE A 39 24.88 -14.56 15.76
CA PHE A 39 25.77 -13.58 16.36
C PHE A 39 26.52 -14.10 17.59
N LEU A 40 26.25 -15.35 18.00
CA LEU A 40 26.90 -15.94 19.17
C LEU A 40 28.43 -16.04 18.99
N GLY A 41 29.16 -15.58 20.01
CA GLY A 41 30.62 -15.59 20.02
C GLY A 41 31.28 -14.52 19.16
N LEU A 42 30.52 -13.62 18.53
CA LEU A 42 31.06 -12.48 17.79
C LEU A 42 31.27 -11.28 18.72
N ASN A 43 32.42 -10.63 18.58
CA ASN A 43 32.76 -9.36 19.22
C ASN A 43 32.52 -8.27 18.19
N ILE A 44 31.45 -7.48 18.33
CA ILE A 44 31.07 -6.47 17.34
C ILE A 44 31.31 -5.08 17.93
N ASP A 45 32.15 -4.31 17.27
CA ASP A 45 32.43 -2.91 17.60
C ASP A 45 31.70 -1.99 16.60
N TYR A 46 30.96 -1.03 17.12
CA TYR A 46 30.12 -0.10 16.34
C TYR A 46 30.77 1.30 16.33
N LYS A 47 31.13 1.81 15.17
CA LYS A 47 31.82 3.11 15.02
C LYS A 47 31.03 4.02 14.08
N LYS A 48 30.40 5.05 14.63
CA LYS A 48 29.82 6.11 13.81
C LYS A 48 30.95 6.94 13.20
N THR A 49 30.85 7.18 11.88
CA THR A 49 31.84 7.91 11.09
C THR A 49 31.16 8.91 10.18
N ASN A 50 31.96 9.75 9.52
CA ASN A 50 31.53 10.62 8.43
C ASN A 50 32.40 10.33 7.19
N ASP A 51 32.72 9.06 6.97
CA ASP A 51 33.55 8.61 5.87
C ASP A 51 32.85 8.80 4.51
N SER A 52 33.62 8.72 3.42
CA SER A 52 33.07 8.75 2.05
C SER A 52 32.22 7.54 1.70
N GLN A 53 32.31 6.46 2.49
CA GLN A 53 31.47 5.27 2.42
C GLN A 53 30.42 5.31 3.52
N ASP A 54 29.19 4.94 3.20
CA ASP A 54 28.08 4.99 4.16
C ASP A 54 28.12 3.83 5.16
N LEU A 55 28.71 2.69 4.75
CA LEU A 55 28.86 1.49 5.57
C LEU A 55 30.14 0.74 5.19
N GLN A 56 30.94 0.38 6.20
CA GLN A 56 32.08 -0.52 6.05
C GLN A 56 32.03 -1.59 7.14
N ILE A 57 32.30 -2.84 6.78
CA ILE A 57 32.31 -3.97 7.70
C ILE A 57 33.62 -4.74 7.51
N TYR A 58 34.37 -4.89 8.60
CA TYR A 58 35.61 -5.65 8.64
C TYR A 58 35.44 -6.81 9.59
N ARG A 59 35.62 -8.02 9.12
CA ARG A 59 35.62 -9.23 9.95
C ARG A 59 36.97 -9.94 9.88
N LYS A 60 37.49 -10.24 11.06
CA LYS A 60 38.65 -11.11 11.25
C LYS A 60 38.32 -12.11 12.35
N ASN A 61 38.07 -13.35 11.98
CA ASN A 61 37.56 -14.41 12.87
C ASN A 61 36.26 -13.96 13.58
N ASN A 62 36.29 -13.91 14.91
CA ASN A 62 35.14 -13.50 15.72
C ASN A 62 35.05 -11.98 15.96
N ASN A 63 36.04 -11.21 15.53
CA ASN A 63 36.03 -9.76 15.73
C ASN A 63 35.49 -9.06 14.49
N ILE A 64 34.49 -8.21 14.68
CA ILE A 64 33.83 -7.45 13.62
C ILE A 64 33.84 -5.96 13.99
N VAL A 65 34.15 -5.12 13.03
CA VAL A 65 34.01 -3.66 13.16
C VAL A 65 33.02 -3.20 12.12
N ILE A 66 31.94 -2.53 12.55
CA ILE A 66 30.99 -1.84 11.68
C ILE A 66 31.26 -0.35 11.78
N ARG A 67 31.65 0.29 10.67
CA ARG A 67 31.71 1.75 10.53
C ARG A 67 30.51 2.21 9.73
N TYR A 68 29.74 3.17 10.24
CA TYR A 68 28.48 3.61 9.65
C TYR A 68 28.30 5.13 9.77
N ASN A 69 27.66 5.74 8.78
CA ASN A 69 27.35 7.17 8.81
C ASN A 69 25.99 7.45 9.49
N ASP A 70 25.02 6.56 9.32
CA ASP A 70 23.69 6.68 9.90
C ASP A 70 23.18 5.33 10.43
N LEU A 71 22.12 5.36 11.27
CA LEU A 71 21.60 4.15 11.92
C LEU A 71 21.02 3.13 10.92
N SER A 72 20.39 3.57 9.83
CA SER A 72 19.88 2.62 8.82
C SER A 72 21.01 1.80 8.20
N SER A 73 22.17 2.41 7.98
CA SER A 73 23.40 1.71 7.54
C SER A 73 23.91 0.74 8.60
N LEU A 74 23.85 1.11 9.89
CA LEU A 74 24.21 0.18 10.99
C LEU A 74 23.34 -1.08 10.98
N PHE A 75 22.02 -0.93 10.92
CA PHE A 75 21.10 -2.07 10.93
C PHE A 75 21.22 -2.94 9.68
N TYR A 76 21.45 -2.32 8.51
CA TYR A 76 21.82 -3.08 7.30
C TYR A 76 23.13 -3.84 7.49
N GLY A 77 24.09 -3.25 8.21
CA GLY A 77 25.34 -3.91 8.60
C GLY A 77 25.12 -5.20 9.39
N LEU A 78 24.16 -5.21 10.32
CA LEU A 78 23.77 -6.45 11.03
C LEU A 78 23.22 -7.51 10.07
N THR A 79 22.41 -7.08 9.09
CA THR A 79 21.91 -7.98 8.04
C THR A 79 23.06 -8.57 7.21
N GLN A 80 24.07 -7.75 6.86
CA GLN A 80 25.25 -8.22 6.14
C GLN A 80 26.09 -9.23 6.94
N ILE A 81 26.24 -9.03 8.25
CA ILE A 81 26.91 -10.01 9.13
C ILE A 81 26.21 -11.38 9.06
N LYS A 82 24.87 -11.40 9.14
CA LYS A 82 24.09 -12.64 9.00
C LYS A 82 24.23 -13.24 7.61
N LEU A 83 24.22 -12.41 6.56
CA LEU A 83 24.35 -12.86 5.18
C LEU A 83 25.70 -13.55 4.90
N HIS A 84 26.78 -13.04 5.53
CA HIS A 84 28.15 -13.53 5.43
C HIS A 84 28.59 -14.37 6.66
N LYS A 85 27.65 -14.97 7.38
CA LYS A 85 27.92 -15.67 8.65
C LYS A 85 28.95 -16.80 8.52
N ASN A 86 28.99 -17.47 7.37
CA ASN A 86 29.89 -18.61 7.10
C ASN A 86 31.32 -18.18 6.68
N GLU A 87 31.58 -16.89 6.51
CA GLU A 87 32.87 -16.34 6.14
C GLU A 87 33.57 -15.78 7.38
N SER A 88 34.74 -16.31 7.72
CA SER A 88 35.48 -15.88 8.91
C SER A 88 36.32 -14.61 8.71
N ASN A 89 36.60 -14.24 7.47
CA ASN A 89 37.39 -13.06 7.14
C ASN A 89 36.82 -12.39 5.88
N TYR A 90 36.39 -11.12 6.00
CA TYR A 90 35.92 -10.34 4.87
C TYR A 90 36.03 -8.82 5.14
N SER A 91 36.00 -8.05 4.08
CA SER A 91 35.85 -6.60 4.11
C SER A 91 34.77 -6.21 3.11
N LEU A 92 33.73 -5.52 3.57
CA LEU A 92 32.64 -4.99 2.75
C LEU A 92 32.62 -3.49 2.86
N SER A 93 32.31 -2.81 1.75
CA SER A 93 32.19 -1.37 1.69
C SER A 93 31.02 -0.99 0.79
N PHE A 94 30.16 -0.11 1.27
CA PHE A 94 28.95 0.32 0.57
C PHE A 94 28.85 1.84 0.55
N LYS A 95 28.41 2.36 -0.60
CA LYS A 95 28.00 3.75 -0.77
C LYS A 95 26.56 3.77 -1.30
N LYS A 96 25.67 4.42 -0.59
CA LYS A 96 24.26 4.47 -0.97
C LYS A 96 24.06 5.29 -2.27
N ASN A 97 23.21 4.77 -3.15
CA ASN A 97 22.78 5.48 -4.36
C ASN A 97 21.71 6.54 -4.03
N PHE A 98 20.90 6.30 -3.02
CA PHE A 98 19.80 7.16 -2.58
C PHE A 98 20.08 7.74 -1.20
N VAL A 99 19.70 9.00 -1.00
CA VAL A 99 19.74 9.68 0.30
C VAL A 99 18.53 9.21 1.13
N ASP A 100 17.36 9.24 0.51
CA ASP A 100 16.12 8.71 1.09
C ASP A 100 15.69 7.42 0.38
N SER A 101 15.39 6.39 1.15
CA SER A 101 14.79 5.15 0.66
C SER A 101 13.82 4.59 1.69
N GLY A 102 12.61 4.17 1.29
CA GLY A 102 11.65 3.68 2.27
C GLY A 102 10.33 3.18 1.73
N LEU A 103 9.35 3.15 2.63
CA LEU A 103 7.99 2.66 2.39
C LEU A 103 6.96 3.73 2.75
N MET A 104 5.99 3.96 1.86
CA MET A 104 4.71 4.60 2.17
C MET A 104 3.62 3.53 2.24
N HIS A 105 2.96 3.39 3.38
CA HIS A 105 1.88 2.44 3.58
C HIS A 105 0.53 3.14 3.70
N ASP A 106 -0.46 2.67 2.94
CA ASP A 106 -1.83 3.18 2.96
C ASP A 106 -2.60 2.67 4.18
N CYS A 107 -3.02 3.60 5.05
CA CYS A 107 -3.86 3.34 6.22
C CYS A 107 -5.31 3.82 6.03
N SER A 108 -5.69 4.33 4.85
CA SER A 108 -6.96 5.03 4.66
C SER A 108 -8.00 4.24 3.87
N ARG A 109 -7.58 3.30 3.04
CA ARG A 109 -8.49 2.46 2.25
C ARG A 109 -8.97 1.27 3.10
N ASN A 110 -9.74 1.59 4.14
CA ASN A 110 -10.38 0.66 5.07
C ASN A 110 -9.46 0.10 6.18
N GLY A 111 -8.29 -0.46 5.86
CA GLY A 111 -7.36 -1.01 6.84
C GLY A 111 -6.46 0.05 7.47
N VAL A 112 -6.40 0.11 8.80
CA VAL A 112 -5.47 0.95 9.56
C VAL A 112 -4.49 0.03 10.27
N LEU A 113 -3.18 0.14 9.97
CA LEU A 113 -2.17 -0.70 10.63
C LEU A 113 -2.29 -0.59 12.16
N ASN A 114 -2.22 -1.72 12.87
CA ASN A 114 -2.00 -1.65 14.31
C ASN A 114 -0.55 -1.23 14.60
N VAL A 115 -0.29 -0.71 15.80
CA VAL A 115 1.03 -0.20 16.21
C VAL A 115 2.12 -1.27 16.07
N LYS A 116 1.82 -2.53 16.41
CA LYS A 116 2.75 -3.66 16.29
C LYS A 116 3.20 -3.87 14.85
N THR A 117 2.29 -3.78 13.89
CA THR A 117 2.59 -3.95 12.46
C THR A 117 3.39 -2.76 11.91
N ALA A 118 3.06 -1.52 12.32
CA ALA A 118 3.84 -0.35 11.95
C ALA A 118 5.30 -0.46 12.46
N LYS A 119 5.50 -0.87 13.72
CA LYS A 119 6.83 -1.15 14.28
C LYS A 119 7.56 -2.27 13.55
N LYS A 120 6.84 -3.33 13.13
CA LYS A 120 7.43 -4.41 12.33
C LYS A 120 7.91 -3.91 10.96
N PHE A 121 7.17 -3.02 10.30
CA PHE A 121 7.64 -2.38 9.06
C PHE A 121 8.87 -1.48 9.28
N ILE A 122 8.91 -0.72 10.36
CA ILE A 122 10.07 0.11 10.73
C ILE A 122 11.30 -0.78 10.93
N LEU A 123 11.18 -1.86 11.71
CA LEU A 123 12.28 -2.82 11.91
C LEU A 123 12.74 -3.45 10.59
N LEU A 124 11.81 -3.91 9.75
CA LEU A 124 12.16 -4.46 8.42
C LEU A 124 12.84 -3.41 7.55
N SER A 125 12.34 -2.17 7.53
CA SER A 125 12.96 -1.07 6.79
C SER A 125 14.40 -0.84 7.25
N ALA A 126 14.65 -0.76 8.55
CA ALA A 126 16.00 -0.61 9.10
C ALA A 126 16.91 -1.79 8.70
N LEU A 127 16.44 -3.04 8.81
CA LEU A 127 17.21 -4.23 8.42
C LEU A 127 17.50 -4.30 6.92
N PHE A 128 16.65 -3.69 6.09
CA PHE A 128 16.92 -3.47 4.66
C PHE A 128 17.70 -2.18 4.38
N GLY A 129 18.11 -1.44 5.41
CA GLY A 129 18.92 -0.21 5.27
C GLY A 129 18.13 0.98 4.70
N MET A 130 16.83 0.98 4.87
CA MET A 130 15.95 2.10 4.53
C MET A 130 15.85 3.07 5.70
N ASN A 131 15.61 4.36 5.40
CA ASN A 131 15.63 5.43 6.39
C ASN A 131 14.38 6.30 6.45
N ILE A 132 13.34 6.03 5.64
CA ILE A 132 12.05 6.72 5.74
C ILE A 132 10.88 5.74 5.79
N PHE A 133 9.85 6.10 6.54
CA PHE A 133 8.56 5.41 6.62
C PHE A 133 7.43 6.42 6.65
N MET A 134 6.40 6.22 5.84
CA MET A 134 5.23 7.08 5.79
C MET A 134 3.96 6.28 6.01
N LEU A 135 3.11 6.77 6.90
CA LEU A 135 1.73 6.31 7.06
C LEU A 135 0.84 7.27 6.27
N TYR A 136 0.36 6.84 5.11
CA TYR A 136 -0.60 7.60 4.32
C TYR A 136 -1.95 7.61 5.03
N LYS A 137 -2.41 8.81 5.39
CA LYS A 137 -3.61 9.02 6.20
C LYS A 137 -4.46 10.13 5.57
N GLU A 138 -5.68 9.80 5.23
CA GLU A 138 -6.67 10.80 4.80
C GLU A 138 -7.34 11.41 6.02
N ASP A 139 -8.04 10.58 6.82
CA ASP A 139 -8.79 11.01 8.01
C ASP A 139 -8.49 10.16 9.27
N VAL A 140 -7.62 9.15 9.18
CA VAL A 140 -7.46 8.14 10.23
C VAL A 140 -6.46 8.54 11.34
N TYR A 141 -6.53 9.76 11.83
CA TYR A 141 -5.78 10.28 12.98
C TYR A 141 -6.58 11.33 13.73
N GLU A 142 -6.26 11.53 15.02
CA GLU A 142 -6.97 12.47 15.87
C GLU A 142 -6.57 13.92 15.57
N ILE A 143 -7.59 14.78 15.46
CA ILE A 143 -7.46 16.23 15.35
C ILE A 143 -8.26 16.86 16.48
N GLU A 144 -7.65 17.78 17.23
CA GLU A 144 -8.29 18.48 18.33
C GLU A 144 -9.48 19.32 17.84
N GLY A 145 -10.63 19.15 18.48
CA GLY A 145 -11.87 19.86 18.13
C GLY A 145 -12.59 19.35 16.88
N GLU A 146 -12.12 18.24 16.26
CA GLU A 146 -12.75 17.64 15.07
C GLU A 146 -13.19 16.20 15.34
N PRO A 147 -14.26 15.96 16.13
CA PRO A 147 -14.64 14.61 16.57
C PRO A 147 -15.09 13.71 15.40
N TYR A 148 -15.57 14.27 14.29
CA TYR A 148 -15.99 13.52 13.10
C TYR A 148 -14.85 13.17 12.16
N PHE A 149 -13.64 13.72 12.35
CA PHE A 149 -12.48 13.35 11.56
C PHE A 149 -12.00 11.95 11.94
N GLY A 150 -12.10 11.00 11.02
CA GLY A 150 -11.81 9.59 11.25
C GLY A 150 -12.77 8.88 12.22
N TYR A 151 -13.98 9.40 12.38
CA TYR A 151 -14.99 8.83 13.27
C TYR A 151 -15.32 7.38 12.89
N LEU A 152 -15.20 6.47 13.84
CA LEU A 152 -15.41 5.01 13.71
C LEU A 152 -14.47 4.29 12.74
N ARG A 153 -13.39 4.93 12.26
CA ARG A 153 -12.46 4.36 11.28
C ARG A 153 -11.16 3.80 11.85
N GLY A 154 -11.08 3.60 13.17
CA GLY A 154 -9.85 3.10 13.81
C GLY A 154 -8.69 4.10 13.77
N ARG A 155 -9.00 5.40 13.77
CA ARG A 155 -8.00 6.47 13.73
C ARG A 155 -6.92 6.29 14.81
N TYR A 156 -5.72 6.71 14.49
CA TYR A 156 -4.63 6.73 15.46
C TYR A 156 -4.84 7.81 16.50
N SER A 157 -4.63 7.46 17.76
CA SER A 157 -4.46 8.45 18.83
C SER A 157 -3.07 9.11 18.72
N LYS A 158 -2.91 10.28 19.35
CA LYS A 158 -1.60 10.94 19.46
C LYS A 158 -0.56 10.04 20.12
N SER A 159 -0.95 9.26 21.15
CA SER A 159 -0.04 8.33 21.84
C SER A 159 0.43 7.18 20.95
N GLU A 160 -0.46 6.58 20.15
CA GLU A 160 -0.09 5.52 19.21
C GLU A 160 0.88 6.01 18.12
N LEU A 161 0.61 7.21 17.56
CA LEU A 161 1.51 7.80 16.56
C LEU A 161 2.87 8.16 17.18
N LYS A 162 2.88 8.69 18.41
CA LYS A 162 4.11 9.00 19.13
C LYS A 162 4.95 7.74 19.37
N GLU A 163 4.32 6.63 19.79
CA GLU A 163 4.98 5.34 19.97
C GLU A 163 5.61 4.82 18.67
N ILE A 164 4.95 5.02 17.52
CA ILE A 164 5.48 4.64 16.21
C ILE A 164 6.68 5.53 15.82
N VAL A 165 6.57 6.84 16.03
CA VAL A 165 7.63 7.81 15.72
C VAL A 165 8.88 7.54 16.56
N GLU A 166 8.75 7.42 17.87
CA GLU A 166 9.86 7.12 18.79
C GLU A 166 10.57 5.80 18.44
N TYR A 167 9.79 4.80 18.03
CA TYR A 167 10.36 3.54 17.55
C TYR A 167 11.14 3.74 16.23
N GLY A 168 10.61 4.55 15.29
CA GLY A 168 11.31 4.92 14.06
C GLY A 168 12.64 5.61 14.32
N ASP A 169 12.63 6.62 15.17
CA ASP A 169 13.83 7.39 15.57
C ASP A 169 14.91 6.48 16.15
N SER A 170 14.52 5.48 16.96
CA SER A 170 15.45 4.51 17.58
C SER A 170 16.14 3.60 16.57
N PHE A 171 15.50 3.36 15.41
CA PHE A 171 16.06 2.57 14.32
C PHE A 171 16.66 3.42 13.18
N GLY A 172 16.67 4.75 13.31
CA GLY A 172 17.13 5.66 12.26
C GLY A 172 16.23 5.67 11.02
N VAL A 173 14.92 5.39 11.24
CA VAL A 173 13.89 5.46 10.22
C VAL A 173 13.00 6.66 10.54
N GLU A 174 13.15 7.73 9.75
CA GLU A 174 12.33 8.93 9.90
C GLU A 174 10.88 8.61 9.53
N VAL A 175 9.97 8.79 10.49
CA VAL A 175 8.54 8.63 10.25
C VAL A 175 7.98 9.98 9.79
N ILE A 176 7.71 10.10 8.49
CA ILE A 176 7.22 11.34 7.87
C ILE A 176 5.68 11.31 7.87
N PRO A 177 5.00 12.34 8.42
CA PRO A 177 3.54 12.44 8.30
C PRO A 177 3.14 12.57 6.83
N CYS A 178 2.15 11.77 6.42
CA CYS A 178 1.58 11.82 5.09
C CYS A 178 0.07 12.00 5.21
N ILE A 179 -0.44 13.16 4.76
CA ILE A 179 -1.85 13.56 4.87
C ILE A 179 -2.37 14.03 3.52
N GLN A 180 -3.68 14.25 3.44
CA GLN A 180 -4.33 14.82 2.27
C GLN A 180 -4.86 16.22 2.60
N THR A 181 -4.51 17.21 1.78
CA THR A 181 -4.91 18.61 2.01
C THR A 181 -5.79 19.20 0.92
N LEU A 182 -6.19 18.42 -0.09
CA LEU A 182 -7.08 18.85 -1.16
C LEU A 182 -8.14 17.80 -1.52
N SER A 183 -7.73 16.64 -2.09
CA SER A 183 -8.63 15.58 -2.52
C SER A 183 -8.50 14.33 -1.64
N HIS A 184 -9.13 13.19 -2.02
CA HIS A 184 -9.14 11.93 -1.28
C HIS A 184 -9.69 11.99 0.17
N LEU A 185 -10.52 12.99 0.49
CA LEU A 185 -11.08 13.17 1.84
C LEU A 185 -12.55 12.70 1.95
N ASN A 186 -13.00 11.82 1.06
CA ASN A 186 -14.39 11.37 1.00
C ASN A 186 -14.91 10.81 2.32
N GLN A 187 -14.07 10.16 3.11
CA GLN A 187 -14.49 9.59 4.39
C GLN A 187 -14.68 10.65 5.48
N ALA A 188 -13.90 11.73 5.46
CA ALA A 188 -14.10 12.89 6.33
C ALA A 188 -15.27 13.75 5.84
N LEU A 189 -15.26 14.09 4.56
CA LEU A 189 -16.22 15.03 3.96
C LEU A 189 -17.67 14.49 3.87
N ARG A 190 -17.87 13.21 4.10
CA ARG A 190 -19.24 12.63 4.22
C ARG A 190 -20.06 13.21 5.39
N TRP A 191 -19.38 13.75 6.40
CA TRP A 191 -20.04 14.27 7.60
C TRP A 191 -20.47 15.73 7.41
N GLY A 192 -21.69 16.05 7.87
CA GLY A 192 -22.22 17.42 7.79
C GLY A 192 -21.36 18.47 8.53
N ALA A 193 -20.54 18.06 9.48
CA ALA A 193 -19.60 18.93 10.18
C ALA A 193 -18.59 19.63 9.25
N PHE A 194 -18.33 19.06 8.07
CA PHE A 194 -17.39 19.59 7.07
C PHE A 194 -18.09 20.21 5.85
N ALA A 195 -19.42 20.44 5.90
CA ALA A 195 -20.18 20.94 4.75
C ALA A 195 -19.62 22.26 4.18
N ASP A 196 -19.20 23.19 5.06
CA ASP A 196 -18.65 24.49 4.66
C ASP A 196 -17.21 24.44 4.10
N ALA A 197 -16.54 23.30 4.23
CA ALA A 197 -15.19 23.05 3.71
C ALA A 197 -15.20 22.14 2.48
N ARG A 198 -16.37 21.76 1.97
CA ARG A 198 -16.54 20.73 0.95
C ARG A 198 -16.86 21.34 -0.41
N GLU A 199 -15.99 21.14 -1.40
CA GLU A 199 -16.27 21.37 -2.82
C GLU A 199 -17.14 20.24 -3.39
N SER A 200 -16.68 18.98 -3.20
CA SER A 200 -17.37 17.77 -3.65
C SER A 200 -17.39 16.71 -2.53
N GLY A 201 -17.84 15.49 -2.86
CA GLY A 201 -17.78 14.35 -1.92
C GLY A 201 -16.36 13.97 -1.47
N MET A 202 -15.31 14.42 -2.17
CA MET A 202 -13.93 14.03 -1.88
C MET A 202 -12.92 15.19 -1.84
N THR A 203 -13.29 16.39 -2.32
CA THR A 203 -12.39 17.52 -2.51
C THR A 203 -12.81 18.70 -1.64
N LEU A 204 -11.81 19.35 -1.02
CA LEU A 204 -11.99 20.55 -0.20
C LEU A 204 -12.32 21.78 -1.07
N LEU A 205 -13.15 22.68 -0.53
CA LEU A 205 -13.50 23.94 -1.16
C LEU A 205 -12.33 24.92 -1.05
N VAL A 206 -11.63 25.14 -2.15
CA VAL A 206 -10.54 26.11 -2.23
C VAL A 206 -11.08 27.54 -2.04
N GLY A 207 -10.34 28.35 -1.28
CA GLY A 207 -10.72 29.72 -0.95
C GLY A 207 -11.59 29.88 0.30
N ALA A 208 -12.25 28.84 0.78
CA ALA A 208 -13.05 28.90 2.00
C ALA A 208 -12.19 28.92 3.27
N GLU A 209 -12.44 29.85 4.19
CA GLU A 209 -11.67 29.92 5.47
C GLU A 209 -11.82 28.67 6.34
N LYS A 210 -12.94 27.97 6.26
CA LYS A 210 -13.17 26.69 6.95
C LYS A 210 -12.22 25.61 6.48
N THR A 211 -11.91 25.56 5.18
CA THR A 211 -10.92 24.65 4.59
C THR A 211 -9.54 24.84 5.24
N TYR A 212 -9.08 26.09 5.32
CA TYR A 212 -7.74 26.36 5.85
C TYR A 212 -7.67 26.25 7.38
N THR A 213 -8.76 26.51 8.07
CA THR A 213 -8.88 26.23 9.51
C THR A 213 -8.73 24.73 9.78
N LEU A 214 -9.37 23.88 8.95
CA LEU A 214 -9.24 22.42 9.05
C LEU A 214 -7.80 21.98 8.74
N ILE A 215 -7.23 22.44 7.62
CA ILE A 215 -5.85 22.10 7.22
C ILE A 215 -4.84 22.52 8.29
N GLU A 216 -5.01 23.70 8.87
CA GLU A 216 -4.13 24.15 9.95
C GLU A 216 -4.19 23.24 11.17
N LYS A 217 -5.39 22.79 11.58
CA LYS A 217 -5.56 21.81 12.66
C LYS A 217 -4.91 20.45 12.32
N MET A 218 -5.03 20.00 11.07
CA MET A 218 -4.39 18.77 10.59
C MET A 218 -2.87 18.85 10.71
N ILE A 219 -2.25 19.93 10.20
CA ILE A 219 -0.80 20.15 10.22
C ILE A 219 -0.30 20.33 11.66
N LYS A 220 -1.02 21.12 12.48
CA LYS A 220 -0.73 21.28 13.91
C LYS A 220 -0.72 19.93 14.62
N SER A 221 -1.74 19.08 14.40
CA SER A 221 -1.83 17.75 15.01
C SER A 221 -0.63 16.86 14.64
N CYS A 222 -0.15 16.96 13.38
CA CYS A 222 1.08 16.28 12.98
C CYS A 222 2.30 16.83 13.72
N ARG A 223 2.44 18.16 13.90
CA ARG A 223 3.59 18.74 14.59
C ARG A 223 3.68 18.34 16.06
N GLU A 224 2.57 18.10 16.70
CA GLU A 224 2.51 17.68 18.12
C GLU A 224 3.07 16.26 18.37
N VAL A 225 3.24 15.48 17.31
CA VAL A 225 3.58 14.05 17.37
C VAL A 225 4.88 13.71 16.63
N PHE A 226 5.04 14.20 15.40
CA PHE A 226 6.14 13.80 14.52
C PHE A 226 7.40 14.63 14.77
N THR A 227 8.55 13.95 14.87
CA THR A 227 9.88 14.56 14.97
C THR A 227 10.38 15.07 13.62
N SER A 228 9.94 14.46 12.52
CA SER A 228 10.27 14.85 11.15
C SER A 228 9.99 16.35 10.91
N LYS A 229 10.89 17.00 10.14
CA LYS A 229 10.69 18.35 9.59
C LYS A 229 10.01 18.33 8.22
N ARG A 230 9.70 17.17 7.71
CA ARG A 230 9.04 16.95 6.43
C ARG A 230 7.58 16.51 6.65
N ILE A 231 6.71 16.90 5.72
CA ILE A 231 5.31 16.47 5.69
C ILE A 231 4.89 16.23 4.24
N HIS A 232 4.30 15.10 3.93
CA HIS A 232 3.67 14.88 2.63
C HIS A 232 2.22 15.36 2.69
N ILE A 233 1.86 16.34 1.86
CA ILE A 233 0.57 17.03 1.89
C ILE A 233 -0.45 16.50 0.88
N GLY A 234 -0.11 15.45 0.13
CA GLY A 234 -1.00 14.83 -0.87
C GLY A 234 -1.19 15.70 -2.11
N MET A 235 -2.42 16.18 -2.33
CA MET A 235 -2.85 17.07 -3.40
C MET A 235 -2.95 16.42 -4.80
N ASP A 236 -2.96 15.10 -4.88
CA ASP A 236 -3.15 14.32 -6.10
C ASP A 236 -4.63 14.21 -6.50
N GLU A 237 -4.84 13.92 -7.78
CA GLU A 237 -6.12 13.49 -8.36
C GLU A 237 -7.36 14.37 -8.04
N ALA A 238 -7.17 15.66 -7.84
CA ALA A 238 -8.26 16.63 -7.61
C ALA A 238 -9.00 16.96 -8.92
N PHE A 239 -9.56 15.94 -9.61
CA PHE A 239 -10.20 16.08 -10.92
C PHE A 239 -11.45 16.95 -10.89
N ASP A 240 -12.16 16.94 -9.79
CA ASP A 240 -13.42 17.65 -9.57
C ASP A 240 -13.25 19.05 -8.96
N LEU A 241 -12.00 19.57 -8.90
CA LEU A 241 -11.72 20.93 -8.47
C LEU A 241 -12.56 21.95 -9.27
N GLY A 242 -13.39 22.71 -8.57
CA GLY A 242 -14.30 23.71 -9.14
C GLY A 242 -15.55 23.17 -9.86
N ALA A 243 -15.68 21.83 -9.98
CA ALA A 243 -16.80 21.24 -10.72
C ALA A 243 -18.15 21.47 -10.03
N TYR A 244 -18.18 21.46 -8.72
CA TYR A 244 -19.39 21.66 -7.93
C TYR A 244 -19.85 23.13 -7.95
N ARG A 245 -18.92 24.08 -7.80
CA ARG A 245 -19.20 25.51 -7.96
C ARG A 245 -19.82 25.81 -9.31
N PHE A 246 -19.22 25.27 -10.39
CA PHE A 246 -19.80 25.41 -11.73
C PHE A 246 -21.23 24.86 -11.82
N ALA A 247 -21.47 23.65 -11.25
CA ALA A 247 -22.80 23.02 -11.28
C ALA A 247 -23.89 23.86 -10.56
N PHE A 248 -23.54 24.57 -9.49
CA PHE A 248 -24.51 25.32 -8.68
C PHE A 248 -24.58 26.82 -9.01
N THR A 249 -23.48 27.42 -9.40
CA THR A 249 -23.41 28.89 -9.63
C THR A 249 -23.16 29.26 -11.08
N GLY A 250 -22.77 28.31 -11.94
CA GLY A 250 -22.32 28.58 -13.31
C GLY A 250 -20.93 29.22 -13.37
N GLU A 251 -20.21 29.34 -12.25
CA GLU A 251 -18.88 29.95 -12.21
C GLU A 251 -17.83 29.05 -12.84
N VAL A 252 -17.14 29.54 -13.85
CA VAL A 252 -15.98 28.89 -14.46
C VAL A 252 -14.72 29.37 -13.76
N ILE A 253 -13.98 28.46 -13.12
CA ILE A 253 -12.73 28.78 -12.44
C ILE A 253 -11.51 28.46 -13.31
N ASP A 254 -10.45 29.23 -13.14
CA ASP A 254 -9.11 28.84 -13.60
C ASP A 254 -8.53 27.82 -12.60
N LYS A 255 -8.65 26.54 -12.93
CA LYS A 255 -8.20 25.45 -12.05
C LYS A 255 -6.72 25.52 -11.69
N THR A 256 -5.87 25.96 -12.61
CA THR A 256 -4.43 26.10 -12.38
C THR A 256 -4.14 27.20 -11.36
N LYS A 257 -4.80 28.33 -11.50
CA LYS A 257 -4.70 29.46 -10.56
C LYS A 257 -5.21 29.09 -9.17
N GLU A 258 -6.36 28.44 -9.09
CA GLU A 258 -6.96 27.98 -7.83
C GLU A 258 -6.05 26.96 -7.12
N PHE A 259 -5.52 25.97 -7.87
CA PHE A 259 -4.60 24.98 -7.34
C PHE A 259 -3.32 25.61 -6.77
N LEU A 260 -2.71 26.54 -7.52
CA LEU A 260 -1.51 27.24 -7.07
C LEU A 260 -1.78 28.14 -5.85
N ALA A 261 -2.92 28.85 -5.82
CA ALA A 261 -3.31 29.66 -4.68
C ALA A 261 -3.50 28.79 -3.42
N HIS A 262 -4.16 27.65 -3.58
CA HIS A 262 -4.33 26.67 -2.49
C HIS A 262 -2.99 26.14 -1.99
N LEU A 263 -2.14 25.67 -2.91
CA LEU A 263 -0.80 25.15 -2.57
C LEU A 263 0.05 26.18 -1.81
N ASN A 264 0.08 27.44 -2.26
CA ASN A 264 0.82 28.51 -1.59
C ASN A 264 0.31 28.74 -0.15
N ARG A 265 -1.00 28.65 0.05
CA ARG A 265 -1.60 28.82 1.38
C ARG A 265 -1.29 27.62 2.29
N VAL A 266 -1.35 26.40 1.77
CA VAL A 266 -0.97 25.18 2.51
C VAL A 266 0.51 25.19 2.88
N GLU A 267 1.39 25.56 1.94
CA GLU A 267 2.82 25.69 2.19
C GLU A 267 3.13 26.72 3.28
N THR A 268 2.44 27.87 3.27
CA THR A 268 2.55 28.87 4.33
C THR A 268 2.16 28.30 5.69
N ILE A 269 1.10 27.50 5.77
CA ILE A 269 0.71 26.80 7.00
C ILE A 269 1.79 25.80 7.41
N CYS A 270 2.34 25.01 6.47
CA CYS A 270 3.44 24.07 6.76
C CYS A 270 4.64 24.81 7.39
N LYS A 271 5.08 25.93 6.81
CA LYS A 271 6.17 26.75 7.35
C LYS A 271 5.90 27.28 8.75
N LYS A 272 4.66 27.71 9.02
CA LYS A 272 4.23 28.15 10.36
C LYS A 272 4.48 27.09 11.43
N TYR A 273 4.34 25.82 11.07
CA TYR A 273 4.56 24.67 11.96
C TYR A 273 5.93 23.98 11.78
N ASP A 274 6.88 24.64 11.14
CA ASP A 274 8.25 24.15 10.94
C ASP A 274 8.27 22.81 10.17
N PHE A 275 7.46 22.71 9.10
CA PHE A 275 7.46 21.65 8.14
C PHE A 275 7.88 22.12 6.75
N HIS A 276 8.68 21.32 6.07
CA HIS A 276 8.93 21.41 4.63
C HIS A 276 8.01 20.40 3.91
N PRO A 277 7.13 20.84 3.00
CA PRO A 277 6.16 19.96 2.35
C PRO A 277 6.74 19.18 1.18
N LEU A 278 6.27 17.91 1.05
CA LEU A 278 6.32 17.09 -0.16
C LEU A 278 4.91 16.94 -0.71
N MET A 279 4.75 16.83 -2.04
CA MET A 279 3.45 16.59 -2.65
C MET A 279 3.56 15.75 -3.92
N TRP A 280 2.47 15.10 -4.32
CA TRP A 280 2.38 14.46 -5.62
C TRP A 280 2.41 15.50 -6.74
N GLU A 281 3.12 15.23 -7.82
CA GLU A 281 3.32 16.20 -8.90
C GLU A 281 2.27 16.13 -10.02
N ASP A 282 1.42 15.09 -10.03
CA ASP A 282 0.53 14.76 -11.14
C ASP A 282 -0.41 15.91 -11.55
N MET A 283 -0.89 16.70 -10.59
CA MET A 283 -1.80 17.82 -10.89
C MET A 283 -1.17 18.91 -11.74
N PHE A 284 0.14 19.14 -11.67
CA PHE A 284 0.82 20.10 -12.55
C PHE A 284 0.78 19.68 -14.02
N PHE A 285 0.72 18.39 -14.30
CA PHE A 285 0.56 17.84 -15.65
C PHE A 285 -0.92 17.76 -16.06
N LYS A 286 -1.79 17.33 -15.13
CA LYS A 286 -3.23 17.15 -15.38
C LYS A 286 -3.99 18.46 -15.60
N LEU A 287 -3.59 19.55 -14.99
CA LEU A 287 -4.19 20.88 -15.16
C LEU A 287 -3.75 21.57 -16.46
N ASN A 288 -2.79 21.02 -17.18
CA ASN A 288 -2.40 21.51 -18.50
C ASN A 288 -3.46 21.12 -19.54
N GLU A 289 -4.15 22.08 -20.12
CA GLU A 289 -5.30 21.90 -21.03
C GLU A 289 -5.05 20.97 -22.24
N ASN A 290 -3.78 20.72 -22.57
CA ASN A 290 -3.39 19.91 -23.71
C ASN A 290 -3.05 18.44 -23.40
N SER A 291 -3.13 18.00 -22.14
CA SER A 291 -2.76 16.63 -21.77
C SER A 291 -3.98 15.77 -21.48
N LYS A 292 -4.36 14.94 -22.48
CA LYS A 292 -5.34 13.85 -22.28
C LYS A 292 -4.75 12.70 -21.48
N ASP A 293 -3.43 12.58 -21.44
CA ASP A 293 -2.68 11.55 -20.72
C ASP A 293 -1.47 12.17 -20.02
N TRP A 294 -1.60 12.42 -18.74
CA TRP A 294 -0.53 13.00 -17.91
C TRP A 294 0.67 12.04 -17.74
N LEU A 295 0.46 10.73 -17.93
CA LEU A 295 1.53 9.72 -17.95
C LEU A 295 2.32 9.76 -19.26
N SER A 296 1.81 10.42 -20.29
CA SER A 296 2.53 10.55 -21.58
C SER A 296 3.86 11.28 -21.39
N SER A 297 4.91 10.78 -22.01
CA SER A 297 6.25 11.38 -22.02
C SER A 297 6.30 12.75 -22.72
N ASN A 298 5.25 13.15 -23.40
CA ASN A 298 5.14 14.42 -24.15
C ASN A 298 4.43 15.52 -23.39
N THR A 299 3.91 15.24 -22.18
CA THR A 299 3.21 16.22 -21.36
C THR A 299 4.21 17.10 -20.61
N VAL A 300 4.21 18.41 -20.84
CA VAL A 300 5.11 19.38 -20.20
C VAL A 300 4.36 20.34 -19.30
N ILE A 301 4.99 20.75 -18.21
CA ILE A 301 4.47 21.84 -17.36
C ILE A 301 4.77 23.18 -18.02
N ASN A 302 3.79 24.07 -18.09
CA ASN A 302 3.97 25.41 -18.60
C ASN A 302 5.05 26.16 -17.77
N ASN A 303 5.93 26.91 -18.45
CA ASN A 303 7.04 27.63 -17.81
C ASN A 303 6.56 28.68 -16.80
N GLU A 304 5.41 29.33 -17.02
CA GLU A 304 4.85 30.28 -16.06
C GLU A 304 4.35 29.55 -14.81
N VAL A 305 3.75 28.37 -14.96
CA VAL A 305 3.33 27.52 -13.83
C VAL A 305 4.55 27.08 -13.01
N LYS A 306 5.64 26.63 -13.67
CA LYS A 306 6.89 26.23 -12.98
C LYS A 306 7.42 27.31 -12.04
N LYS A 307 7.41 28.57 -12.48
CA LYS A 307 7.87 29.73 -11.67
C LYS A 307 7.00 29.98 -10.44
N LEU A 308 5.73 29.58 -10.48
CA LEU A 308 4.75 29.81 -9.41
C LEU A 308 4.69 28.66 -8.41
N ILE A 309 5.36 27.52 -8.66
CA ILE A 309 5.45 26.42 -7.70
C ILE A 309 6.24 26.88 -6.46
N PRO A 310 5.63 26.90 -5.26
CA PRO A 310 6.31 27.35 -4.05
C PRO A 310 7.45 26.40 -3.64
N ASP A 311 8.03 26.61 -2.46
CA ASP A 311 9.11 25.79 -1.91
C ASP A 311 8.58 24.44 -1.38
N VAL A 312 8.42 23.49 -2.31
CA VAL A 312 7.93 22.12 -2.05
C VAL A 312 8.79 21.11 -2.80
N ASP A 313 8.93 19.91 -2.23
CA ASP A 313 9.51 18.76 -2.93
C ASP A 313 8.42 18.05 -3.74
N LEU A 314 8.74 17.59 -4.93
CA LEU A 314 7.77 16.94 -5.83
C LEU A 314 7.98 15.43 -5.83
N VAL A 315 6.88 14.69 -5.88
CA VAL A 315 6.87 13.22 -5.90
C VAL A 315 6.25 12.75 -7.21
N TYR A 316 7.09 12.21 -8.08
CA TYR A 316 6.65 11.46 -9.26
C TYR A 316 6.28 10.04 -8.86
N TRP A 317 5.08 9.58 -9.24
CA TRP A 317 4.61 8.23 -9.00
C TRP A 317 4.26 7.51 -10.30
N ASP A 318 4.67 6.24 -10.40
CA ASP A 318 4.32 5.37 -11.53
C ASP A 318 4.38 3.89 -11.12
N TYR A 319 3.33 3.15 -11.46
CA TYR A 319 3.16 1.73 -11.12
C TYR A 319 2.87 0.88 -12.35
N TYR A 320 2.85 1.47 -13.55
CA TYR A 320 2.23 0.92 -14.74
C TYR A 320 3.24 0.55 -15.82
N HIS A 321 4.40 1.19 -15.82
CA HIS A 321 5.39 1.05 -16.88
C HIS A 321 6.57 0.19 -16.44
N ASN A 322 7.12 -0.60 -17.39
CA ASN A 322 8.32 -1.41 -17.22
C ASN A 322 9.44 -1.02 -18.20
N ASP A 323 9.27 0.10 -18.87
CA ASP A 323 10.25 0.66 -19.80
C ASP A 323 11.08 1.79 -19.16
N THR A 324 12.40 1.60 -19.12
CA THR A 324 13.34 2.61 -18.55
C THR A 324 13.30 3.93 -19.32
N GLY A 325 13.05 3.90 -20.64
CA GLY A 325 12.98 5.11 -21.48
C GLY A 325 11.80 6.01 -21.11
N HIS A 326 10.67 5.41 -20.74
CA HIS A 326 9.52 6.13 -20.19
C HIS A 326 9.91 6.91 -18.93
N TYR A 327 10.51 6.22 -17.93
CA TYR A 327 10.96 6.86 -16.69
C TYR A 327 12.02 7.93 -16.93
N ASP A 328 12.97 7.72 -17.86
CA ASP A 328 13.97 8.74 -18.22
C ASP A 328 13.32 10.04 -18.70
N SER A 329 12.30 9.92 -19.54
CA SER A 329 11.55 11.06 -20.05
C SER A 329 10.81 11.80 -18.95
N LYS A 330 10.15 11.07 -18.05
CA LYS A 330 9.42 11.64 -16.91
C LYS A 330 10.33 12.32 -15.91
N PHE A 331 11.44 11.70 -15.50
CA PHE A 331 12.40 12.35 -14.60
C PHE A 331 12.98 13.63 -15.16
N LYS A 332 13.24 13.71 -16.48
CA LYS A 332 13.68 14.95 -17.11
C LYS A 332 12.62 16.05 -16.96
N LEU A 333 11.35 15.73 -17.17
CA LEU A 333 10.25 16.70 -17.03
C LEU A 333 10.10 17.18 -15.58
N SER A 334 10.15 16.26 -14.61
CA SER A 334 10.08 16.61 -13.19
C SER A 334 11.29 17.47 -12.77
N LEU A 335 12.51 17.08 -13.16
CA LEU A 335 13.73 17.83 -12.85
C LEU A 335 13.75 19.24 -13.48
N ASP A 336 13.09 19.44 -14.62
CA ASP A 336 12.95 20.75 -15.29
C ASP A 336 12.12 21.76 -14.48
N THR A 337 11.44 21.31 -13.43
CA THR A 337 10.80 22.20 -12.45
C THR A 337 11.79 22.90 -11.53
N GLY A 338 13.03 22.44 -11.47
CA GLY A 338 14.04 22.92 -10.54
C GLY A 338 13.81 22.50 -9.08
N LYS A 339 12.82 21.65 -8.81
CA LYS A 339 12.50 21.16 -7.46
C LYS A 339 13.25 19.87 -7.13
N LYS A 340 13.36 19.55 -5.84
CA LYS A 340 13.83 18.24 -5.40
C LYS A 340 12.79 17.19 -5.73
N ILE A 341 13.22 16.09 -6.38
CA ILE A 341 12.33 15.05 -6.87
C ILE A 341 12.47 13.78 -6.04
N PHE A 342 11.34 13.21 -5.69
CA PHE A 342 11.20 11.85 -5.17
C PHE A 342 10.58 10.96 -6.25
N PHE A 343 10.99 9.69 -6.28
CA PHE A 343 10.32 8.67 -7.08
C PHE A 343 9.57 7.71 -6.18
N ALA A 344 8.28 7.51 -6.47
CA ALA A 344 7.41 6.55 -5.82
C ALA A 344 7.01 5.43 -6.77
N GLY A 345 7.62 4.25 -6.61
CA GLY A 345 7.15 3.03 -7.27
C GLY A 345 6.07 2.34 -6.43
N GLY A 346 5.52 1.21 -6.91
CA GLY A 346 4.39 0.55 -6.26
C GLY A 346 4.60 -0.93 -5.96
N ALA A 347 4.23 -1.34 -4.75
CA ALA A 347 3.99 -2.74 -4.41
C ALA A 347 2.54 -3.06 -4.71
N ILE A 348 2.25 -3.64 -5.88
CA ILE A 348 0.90 -3.89 -6.40
C ILE A 348 0.20 -4.95 -5.53
N ARG A 349 -0.49 -4.50 -4.48
CA ARG A 349 -1.30 -5.31 -3.57
C ARG A 349 -2.76 -4.85 -3.49
N TRP A 350 -3.11 -3.77 -4.15
CA TRP A 350 -4.44 -3.14 -4.10
C TRP A 350 -5.45 -3.71 -5.08
N ILE A 351 -5.09 -4.74 -5.82
CA ILE A 351 -5.93 -5.35 -6.87
C ILE A 351 -6.87 -6.45 -6.35
N GLY A 352 -6.90 -6.75 -5.06
CA GLY A 352 -7.73 -7.77 -4.42
C GLY A 352 -6.97 -8.57 -3.36
N PHE A 353 -7.35 -9.83 -3.13
CA PHE A 353 -6.77 -10.66 -2.07
C PHE A 353 -5.33 -11.15 -2.34
N ALA A 354 -4.91 -11.15 -3.60
CA ALA A 354 -3.58 -11.58 -4.01
C ALA A 354 -2.81 -10.42 -4.66
N PRO A 355 -1.49 -10.25 -4.36
CA PRO A 355 -0.66 -9.21 -4.95
C PRO A 355 -0.20 -9.57 -6.38
N ASN A 356 0.47 -8.61 -7.04
CA ASN A 356 1.33 -8.84 -8.20
C ASN A 356 2.78 -8.46 -7.87
N ILE A 357 3.52 -9.34 -7.19
CA ILE A 357 4.91 -9.11 -6.79
C ILE A 357 5.83 -9.10 -8.01
N SER A 358 5.59 -9.97 -8.98
CA SER A 358 6.42 -10.07 -10.19
C SER A 358 6.36 -8.79 -11.01
N GLY A 359 5.17 -8.26 -11.29
CA GLY A 359 4.98 -6.98 -11.98
C GLY A 359 5.53 -5.80 -11.18
N SER A 360 5.35 -5.81 -9.85
CA SER A 360 5.94 -4.77 -8.97
C SER A 360 7.47 -4.73 -9.05
N ILE A 361 8.13 -5.89 -9.07
CA ILE A 361 9.58 -6.00 -9.22
C ILE A 361 10.02 -5.49 -10.59
N GLU A 362 9.32 -5.85 -11.66
CA GLU A 362 9.63 -5.45 -13.03
C GLU A 362 9.53 -3.93 -13.19
N ASN A 363 8.39 -3.33 -12.82
CA ASN A 363 8.14 -1.89 -12.93
C ASN A 363 9.12 -1.09 -12.04
N SER A 364 9.30 -1.50 -10.78
CA SER A 364 10.24 -0.82 -9.88
C SER A 364 11.70 -0.96 -10.34
N THR A 365 12.08 -2.08 -10.97
CA THR A 365 13.43 -2.25 -11.53
C THR A 365 13.70 -1.24 -12.64
N ALA A 366 12.74 -1.04 -13.56
CA ALA A 366 12.85 -0.04 -14.63
C ALA A 366 12.95 1.38 -14.05
N GLY A 367 12.06 1.73 -13.10
CA GLY A 367 12.05 3.03 -12.44
C GLY A 367 13.34 3.33 -11.65
N LEU A 368 13.86 2.36 -10.87
CA LEU A 368 15.06 2.53 -10.06
C LEU A 368 16.35 2.62 -10.91
N ASN A 369 16.45 1.86 -12.01
CA ASN A 369 17.54 2.01 -12.98
C ASN A 369 17.55 3.43 -13.56
N SER A 370 16.40 3.93 -13.97
CA SER A 370 16.26 5.29 -14.49
C SER A 370 16.53 6.34 -13.41
N ALA A 371 16.07 6.12 -12.16
CA ALA A 371 16.35 7.02 -11.04
C ALA A 371 17.86 7.18 -10.79
N ILE A 372 18.63 6.09 -10.77
CA ILE A 372 20.09 6.14 -10.64
C ILE A 372 20.71 6.90 -11.81
N LYS A 373 20.32 6.58 -13.04
CA LYS A 373 20.83 7.22 -14.28
C LYS A 373 20.59 8.73 -14.28
N ASN A 374 19.40 9.17 -13.86
CA ASN A 374 18.99 10.57 -13.81
C ASN A 374 19.36 11.25 -12.48
N LYS A 375 20.14 10.59 -11.61
CA LYS A 375 20.62 11.11 -10.32
C LYS A 375 19.49 11.52 -9.36
N ILE A 376 18.33 10.89 -9.46
CA ILE A 376 17.29 11.01 -8.44
C ILE A 376 17.83 10.42 -7.14
N LYS A 377 17.76 11.16 -6.05
CA LYS A 377 18.36 10.77 -4.76
C LYS A 377 17.36 10.30 -3.72
N ASN A 378 16.08 10.40 -4.01
CA ASN A 378 15.04 10.10 -3.04
C ASN A 378 14.02 9.17 -3.67
N VAL A 379 13.83 7.99 -3.07
CA VAL A 379 12.93 6.96 -3.60
C VAL A 379 12.14 6.31 -2.47
N PHE A 380 10.93 5.90 -2.74
CA PHE A 380 10.18 5.03 -1.84
C PHE A 380 9.20 4.16 -2.62
N VAL A 381 8.77 3.06 -2.01
CA VAL A 381 7.73 2.21 -2.54
C VAL A 381 6.40 2.50 -1.85
N THR A 382 5.32 2.65 -2.63
CA THR A 382 3.97 2.76 -2.10
C THR A 382 3.33 1.39 -1.94
N SER A 383 2.45 1.25 -0.96
CA SER A 383 1.70 0.02 -0.67
C SER A 383 0.23 0.38 -0.44
N TRP A 384 -0.50 0.62 -1.55
CA TRP A 384 -1.91 1.01 -1.54
C TRP A 384 -2.82 -0.12 -1.09
N GLY A 385 -3.98 0.23 -0.54
CA GLY A 385 -5.01 -0.70 -0.05
C GLY A 385 -6.37 -0.57 -0.75
N ASP A 386 -6.40 -0.03 -1.96
CA ASP A 386 -7.62 0.33 -2.70
C ASP A 386 -8.71 -0.74 -2.62
N ASN A 387 -9.95 -0.27 -2.59
CA ASN A 387 -11.14 -1.11 -2.55
C ASN A 387 -11.20 -2.12 -1.39
N GLY A 388 -10.68 -1.73 -0.21
CA GLY A 388 -10.98 -2.46 1.02
C GLY A 388 -9.82 -3.14 1.72
N ASN A 389 -8.59 -2.98 1.24
CA ASN A 389 -7.37 -3.54 1.87
C ASN A 389 -7.43 -5.09 2.00
N GLU A 390 -7.82 -5.76 0.92
CA GLU A 390 -8.08 -7.21 0.90
C GLU A 390 -6.79 -8.05 0.91
N CYS A 391 -5.66 -7.51 0.43
CA CYS A 391 -4.37 -8.20 0.42
C CYS A 391 -3.60 -7.97 1.72
N SER A 392 -2.79 -8.96 2.15
CA SER A 392 -1.87 -8.78 3.28
C SER A 392 -0.96 -7.58 3.06
N VAL A 393 -0.77 -6.78 4.11
CA VAL A 393 0.13 -5.62 4.09
C VAL A 393 1.59 -6.04 3.87
N PHE A 394 1.96 -7.23 4.33
CA PHE A 394 3.31 -7.78 4.17
C PHE A 394 3.64 -8.29 2.75
N ALA A 395 2.67 -8.30 1.83
CA ALA A 395 2.96 -8.58 0.41
C ALA A 395 3.91 -7.55 -0.23
N SER A 396 4.11 -6.38 0.41
CA SER A 396 5.08 -5.36 -0.01
C SER A 396 6.55 -5.67 0.38
N VAL A 397 6.80 -6.62 1.28
CA VAL A 397 8.15 -6.90 1.80
C VAL A 397 9.19 -7.23 0.72
N PRO A 398 8.87 -7.99 -0.35
CA PRO A 398 9.84 -8.22 -1.43
C PRO A 398 10.35 -6.94 -2.10
N LEU A 399 9.53 -5.88 -2.14
CA LEU A 399 9.91 -4.60 -2.71
C LEU A 399 10.89 -3.83 -1.80
N LEU A 400 10.76 -3.96 -0.47
CA LEU A 400 11.74 -3.38 0.47
C LEU A 400 13.14 -3.95 0.19
N ALA A 401 13.26 -5.26 0.00
CA ALA A 401 14.53 -5.90 -0.35
C ALA A 401 15.04 -5.47 -1.73
N LEU A 402 14.16 -5.28 -2.72
CA LEU A 402 14.53 -4.78 -4.05
C LEU A 402 15.13 -3.37 -3.96
N TYR A 403 14.45 -2.45 -3.29
CA TYR A 403 14.93 -1.08 -3.09
C TYR A 403 16.25 -1.04 -2.30
N SER A 404 16.42 -1.93 -1.32
CA SER A 404 17.67 -2.13 -0.60
C SER A 404 18.82 -2.50 -1.54
N ASN A 405 18.64 -3.50 -2.42
CA ASN A 405 19.66 -3.89 -3.38
C ASN A 405 20.03 -2.72 -4.30
N PHE A 406 19.05 -2.00 -4.84
CA PHE A 406 19.34 -0.82 -5.66
C PHE A 406 20.07 0.28 -4.87
N ASN A 407 19.73 0.47 -3.60
CA ASN A 407 20.39 1.47 -2.76
C ASN A 407 21.87 1.13 -2.51
N TYR A 408 22.19 -0.12 -2.16
CA TYR A 408 23.53 -0.52 -1.74
C TYR A 408 24.37 -1.16 -2.85
N LEU A 409 23.75 -1.81 -3.85
CA LEU A 409 24.46 -2.50 -4.94
C LEU A 409 24.33 -1.77 -6.29
N GLY A 410 23.35 -0.88 -6.45
CA GLY A 410 23.04 -0.20 -7.70
C GLY A 410 22.27 -1.05 -8.72
N HIS A 411 21.95 -2.30 -8.38
CA HIS A 411 21.22 -3.24 -9.23
C HIS A 411 20.57 -4.33 -8.37
N SER A 412 19.75 -5.16 -8.99
CA SER A 412 19.22 -6.38 -8.35
C SER A 412 18.92 -7.45 -9.39
N ASN A 413 19.22 -8.69 -9.04
CA ASN A 413 18.74 -9.87 -9.75
C ASN A 413 17.99 -10.80 -8.81
N ASN A 414 17.30 -11.81 -9.36
CA ASN A 414 16.46 -12.70 -8.55
C ASN A 414 17.25 -13.48 -7.48
N GLN A 415 18.53 -13.78 -7.71
CA GLN A 415 19.36 -14.52 -6.76
C GLN A 415 19.75 -13.63 -5.57
N GLU A 416 20.23 -12.43 -5.82
CA GLU A 416 20.57 -11.42 -4.80
C GLU A 416 19.35 -11.04 -3.98
N LEU A 417 18.23 -10.76 -4.67
CA LEU A 417 16.96 -10.44 -4.02
C LEU A 417 16.47 -11.57 -3.12
N SER A 418 16.56 -12.82 -3.60
CA SER A 418 16.15 -13.98 -2.81
C SER A 418 17.05 -14.20 -1.59
N LYS A 419 18.36 -14.00 -1.72
CA LYS A 419 19.32 -14.14 -0.61
C LYS A 419 19.03 -13.11 0.49
N LEU A 420 18.83 -11.84 0.12
CA LEU A 420 18.54 -10.77 1.07
C LEU A 420 17.19 -10.99 1.76
N LEU A 421 16.14 -11.35 1.01
CA LEU A 421 14.83 -11.70 1.57
C LEU A 421 14.90 -12.86 2.55
N GLU A 422 15.55 -13.96 2.15
CA GLU A 422 15.71 -15.14 2.99
C GLU A 422 16.53 -14.82 4.25
N CYS A 423 17.54 -13.99 4.13
CA CYS A 423 18.34 -13.53 5.27
C CYS A 423 17.47 -12.78 6.30
N VAL A 424 16.64 -11.83 5.87
CA VAL A 424 15.85 -11.00 6.79
C VAL A 424 14.57 -11.71 7.23
N THR A 425 13.85 -12.38 6.33
CA THR A 425 12.51 -12.92 6.61
C THR A 425 12.46 -14.43 6.81
N GLY A 426 13.54 -15.15 6.51
CA GLY A 426 13.55 -16.62 6.45
C GLY A 426 12.85 -17.22 5.23
N ILE A 427 12.36 -16.38 4.28
CA ILE A 427 11.51 -16.79 3.18
C ILE A 427 12.14 -16.40 1.83
N LYS A 428 12.29 -17.39 0.93
CA LYS A 428 12.83 -17.18 -0.42
C LYS A 428 11.87 -16.37 -1.29
N LEU A 429 12.40 -15.63 -2.26
CA LEU A 429 11.62 -14.89 -3.24
C LEU A 429 10.58 -15.76 -3.97
N SER A 430 10.95 -17.01 -4.33
CA SER A 430 10.04 -17.94 -5.01
C SER A 430 8.80 -18.29 -4.17
N VAL A 431 8.95 -18.31 -2.84
CA VAL A 431 7.84 -18.55 -1.90
C VAL A 431 6.99 -17.29 -1.76
N TRP A 432 7.61 -16.11 -1.64
CA TRP A 432 6.86 -14.84 -1.66
C TRP A 432 6.03 -14.68 -2.94
N LYS A 433 6.59 -15.03 -4.11
CA LYS A 433 5.85 -15.00 -5.38
C LYS A 433 4.66 -15.97 -5.43
N ASP A 434 4.60 -16.98 -4.57
CA ASP A 434 3.42 -17.86 -4.49
C ASP A 434 2.16 -17.15 -3.97
N LEU A 435 2.29 -15.96 -3.35
CA LEU A 435 1.14 -15.14 -3.00
C LEU A 435 0.35 -14.64 -4.24
N GLU A 436 0.96 -14.61 -5.43
CA GLU A 436 0.32 -14.24 -6.70
C GLU A 436 -0.60 -15.33 -7.27
N LEU A 437 -0.44 -16.58 -6.81
CA LEU A 437 -1.09 -17.75 -7.42
C LEU A 437 -2.60 -17.61 -7.63
N PRO A 438 -3.38 -17.01 -6.71
CA PRO A 438 -4.82 -16.86 -6.95
C PRO A 438 -5.17 -16.11 -8.23
N ASN A 439 -4.33 -15.16 -8.67
CA ASN A 439 -4.53 -14.40 -9.91
C ASN A 439 -3.87 -15.05 -11.14
N LYS A 440 -2.94 -15.99 -10.96
CA LYS A 440 -2.10 -16.54 -12.03
C LYS A 440 -2.81 -17.70 -12.76
N LEU A 441 -3.79 -17.39 -13.60
CA LEU A 441 -4.54 -18.40 -14.39
C LEU A 441 -3.97 -18.63 -15.78
N ARG A 442 -2.94 -17.85 -16.19
CA ARG A 442 -2.16 -18.01 -17.42
C ARG A 442 -0.65 -18.07 -17.11
N LYS A 443 0.16 -18.29 -18.12
CA LYS A 443 1.63 -18.44 -17.95
C LYS A 443 2.25 -17.20 -17.33
N GLU A 444 1.85 -16.02 -17.80
CA GLU A 444 2.32 -14.73 -17.32
C GLU A 444 1.16 -13.99 -16.65
N LEU A 445 1.41 -13.41 -15.48
CA LEU A 445 0.48 -12.54 -14.79
C LEU A 445 0.67 -11.12 -15.35
N LEU A 446 -0.36 -10.59 -15.99
CA LEU A 446 -0.34 -9.23 -16.49
C LEU A 446 -0.48 -8.21 -15.34
N PRO A 447 0.05 -6.99 -15.50
CA PRO A 447 -0.18 -5.92 -14.54
C PRO A 447 -1.68 -5.74 -14.28
N PHE A 448 -2.06 -5.61 -13.01
CA PHE A 448 -3.45 -5.39 -12.55
C PHE A 448 -4.47 -6.50 -12.88
N GLU A 449 -4.06 -7.61 -13.53
CA GLU A 449 -4.94 -8.76 -13.72
C GLU A 449 -5.28 -9.41 -12.38
N ASN A 450 -6.57 -9.50 -12.05
CA ASN A 450 -7.06 -9.95 -10.75
C ASN A 450 -8.26 -10.92 -10.79
N PRO A 451 -8.26 -11.95 -11.65
CA PRO A 451 -9.44 -12.80 -11.88
C PRO A 451 -10.00 -13.43 -10.60
N SER A 452 -9.16 -13.64 -9.60
CA SER A 452 -9.59 -14.26 -8.33
C SER A 452 -10.66 -13.43 -7.59
N LYS A 453 -10.61 -12.08 -7.68
CA LYS A 453 -11.57 -11.20 -7.00
C LYS A 453 -12.94 -11.22 -7.68
N PRO A 454 -13.10 -10.99 -9.00
CA PRO A 454 -14.35 -11.18 -9.70
C PRO A 454 -14.93 -12.60 -9.54
N PHE A 455 -14.12 -13.64 -9.66
CA PHE A 455 -14.60 -15.02 -9.50
C PHE A 455 -15.04 -15.36 -8.07
N LEU A 456 -14.52 -14.66 -7.05
CA LEU A 456 -15.06 -14.75 -5.69
C LEU A 456 -16.42 -14.09 -5.59
N TYR A 457 -16.50 -12.82 -5.94
CA TYR A 457 -17.63 -11.96 -5.56
C TYR A 457 -18.83 -12.04 -6.49
N GLN A 458 -18.65 -12.41 -7.78
CA GLN A 458 -19.79 -12.49 -8.70
C GLN A 458 -20.90 -13.39 -8.18
N ASP A 459 -22.15 -12.99 -8.40
CA ASP A 459 -23.32 -13.80 -8.08
C ASP A 459 -23.34 -15.10 -8.89
N PRO A 460 -23.58 -16.28 -8.27
CA PRO A 460 -23.51 -17.56 -8.96
C PRO A 460 -24.65 -17.81 -9.96
N LEU A 461 -25.77 -17.07 -9.88
CA LEU A 461 -26.89 -17.18 -10.83
C LEU A 461 -26.73 -16.16 -11.96
N ASN A 462 -26.39 -14.90 -11.64
CA ASN A 462 -26.19 -13.87 -12.65
C ASN A 462 -24.95 -14.15 -13.51
N GLY A 463 -23.83 -14.58 -12.89
CA GLY A 463 -22.65 -15.04 -13.61
C GLY A 463 -22.04 -13.99 -14.52
N PHE A 464 -21.97 -12.71 -14.09
CA PHE A 464 -21.58 -11.58 -14.94
C PHE A 464 -20.21 -11.75 -15.62
N TYR A 465 -19.28 -12.46 -14.96
CA TYR A 465 -17.95 -12.79 -15.50
C TYR A 465 -17.82 -14.24 -15.99
N ASP A 466 -18.92 -15.00 -16.11
CA ASP A 466 -18.86 -16.41 -16.51
C ASP A 466 -18.27 -16.61 -17.92
N PHE A 467 -18.35 -15.62 -18.82
CA PHE A 467 -17.70 -15.63 -20.13
C PHE A 467 -16.17 -15.70 -20.07
N LYS A 468 -15.54 -15.29 -18.94
CA LYS A 468 -14.09 -15.43 -18.69
C LYS A 468 -13.72 -16.74 -17.99
N VAL A 469 -14.69 -17.52 -17.51
CA VAL A 469 -14.43 -18.72 -16.71
C VAL A 469 -14.17 -19.93 -17.63
N LYS A 470 -13.09 -20.68 -17.31
CA LYS A 470 -12.76 -21.96 -17.95
C LYS A 470 -12.83 -23.09 -16.93
N GLU A 471 -13.40 -24.25 -17.32
CA GLU A 471 -13.57 -25.41 -16.42
C GLU A 471 -12.27 -25.86 -15.76
N ILE A 472 -11.11 -25.70 -16.45
CA ILE A 472 -9.79 -26.04 -15.96
C ILE A 472 -9.40 -25.26 -14.68
N TYR A 473 -9.98 -24.09 -14.44
CA TYR A 473 -9.63 -23.24 -13.27
C TYR A 473 -9.89 -23.95 -11.95
N SER A 474 -10.92 -24.79 -11.87
CA SER A 474 -11.16 -25.63 -10.68
C SER A 474 -9.91 -26.47 -10.31
N SER A 475 -9.29 -27.14 -11.29
CA SER A 475 -8.11 -27.96 -11.07
C SER A 475 -6.86 -27.12 -10.74
N ILE A 476 -6.74 -25.93 -11.33
CA ILE A 476 -5.65 -24.99 -11.07
C ILE A 476 -5.74 -24.49 -9.62
N TYR A 477 -6.89 -24.01 -9.17
CA TYR A 477 -7.09 -23.56 -7.80
C TYR A 477 -6.87 -24.67 -6.77
N LYS A 478 -7.25 -25.93 -7.07
CA LYS A 478 -6.91 -27.08 -6.23
C LYS A 478 -5.40 -27.26 -6.04
N LYS A 479 -4.62 -27.14 -7.13
CA LYS A 479 -3.16 -27.22 -7.08
C LYS A 479 -2.56 -26.06 -6.27
N TYR A 480 -3.07 -24.84 -6.47
CA TYR A 480 -2.61 -23.65 -5.77
C TYR A 480 -2.90 -23.71 -4.27
N ALA A 481 -4.09 -24.14 -3.87
CA ALA A 481 -4.42 -24.39 -2.47
C ALA A 481 -3.44 -25.35 -1.80
N SER A 482 -3.08 -26.44 -2.50
CA SER A 482 -2.13 -27.43 -1.99
C SER A 482 -0.70 -26.88 -1.90
N ARG A 483 -0.27 -26.05 -2.87
CA ARG A 483 1.07 -25.42 -2.89
C ARG A 483 1.19 -24.38 -1.76
N LEU A 484 0.23 -23.47 -1.63
CA LEU A 484 0.20 -22.47 -0.56
C LEU A 484 0.18 -23.11 0.82
N ARG A 485 -0.58 -24.20 1.02
CA ARG A 485 -0.62 -24.93 2.30
C ARG A 485 0.71 -25.60 2.65
N ARG A 486 1.49 -26.05 1.67
CA ARG A 486 2.84 -26.54 1.95
C ARG A 486 3.78 -25.44 2.42
N ASN A 487 3.64 -24.23 1.88
CA ASN A 487 4.47 -23.09 2.24
C ASN A 487 4.25 -22.61 3.69
N THR A 488 3.08 -22.85 4.29
CA THR A 488 2.81 -22.47 5.69
C THR A 488 3.85 -23.05 6.68
N LYS A 489 4.41 -24.21 6.38
CA LYS A 489 5.38 -24.88 7.26
C LYS A 489 6.73 -24.17 7.39
N ASN A 490 7.07 -23.32 6.40
CA ASN A 490 8.39 -22.70 6.27
C ASN A 490 8.32 -21.16 6.23
N THR A 491 7.22 -20.56 6.66
CA THR A 491 6.99 -19.10 6.55
C THR A 491 6.84 -18.40 7.89
N CYS A 492 7.12 -19.10 8.99
CA CYS A 492 7.21 -18.54 10.36
C CYS A 492 6.09 -17.53 10.67
N ASP A 493 6.47 -16.31 11.00
CA ASP A 493 5.57 -15.20 11.34
C ASP A 493 4.55 -14.82 10.24
N PHE A 494 4.77 -15.24 9.00
CA PHE A 494 3.91 -14.93 7.85
C PHE A 494 3.05 -16.13 7.43
N SER A 495 3.07 -17.24 8.18
CA SER A 495 2.37 -18.49 7.83
C SER A 495 0.86 -18.31 7.65
N TYR A 496 0.23 -17.43 8.43
CA TYR A 496 -1.21 -17.13 8.35
C TYR A 496 -1.62 -16.54 6.98
N ILE A 497 -0.73 -15.79 6.30
CA ILE A 497 -0.99 -15.23 4.97
C ILE A 497 -1.13 -16.37 3.94
N PHE A 498 -0.20 -17.32 3.96
CA PHE A 498 -0.22 -18.48 3.07
C PHE A 498 -1.41 -19.40 3.37
N GLU A 499 -1.74 -19.61 4.65
CA GLU A 499 -2.91 -20.39 5.07
C GLU A 499 -4.21 -19.75 4.58
N ASN A 500 -4.34 -18.42 4.73
CA ASN A 500 -5.53 -17.70 4.27
C ASN A 500 -5.69 -17.80 2.74
N LEU A 501 -4.62 -17.57 1.96
CA LEU A 501 -4.67 -17.72 0.50
C LEU A 501 -4.87 -19.18 0.06
N ALA A 502 -4.41 -20.16 0.84
CA ALA A 502 -4.73 -21.57 0.61
C ALA A 502 -6.24 -21.85 0.79
N ASN A 503 -6.86 -21.26 1.81
CA ASN A 503 -8.30 -21.33 2.03
C ASN A 503 -9.08 -20.62 0.92
N PHE A 504 -8.60 -19.46 0.47
CA PHE A 504 -9.13 -18.72 -0.67
C PHE A 504 -9.11 -19.55 -1.96
N CYS A 505 -7.97 -20.11 -2.36
CA CYS A 505 -7.88 -20.99 -3.52
C CYS A 505 -8.74 -22.25 -3.34
N SER A 506 -8.84 -22.78 -2.13
CA SER A 506 -9.73 -23.91 -1.82
C SER A 506 -11.20 -23.58 -2.06
N LEU A 507 -11.65 -22.36 -1.73
CA LEU A 507 -12.99 -21.87 -2.06
C LEU A 507 -13.15 -21.72 -3.58
N LEU A 508 -12.23 -21.03 -4.25
CA LEU A 508 -12.26 -20.76 -5.68
C LEU A 508 -12.24 -22.04 -6.53
N GLN A 509 -11.73 -23.15 -6.02
CA GLN A 509 -11.80 -24.46 -6.69
C GLN A 509 -13.23 -24.80 -7.14
N PHE A 510 -14.25 -24.42 -6.37
CA PHE A 510 -15.65 -24.67 -6.70
C PHE A 510 -16.37 -23.40 -7.11
N LYS A 511 -16.16 -22.30 -6.36
CA LYS A 511 -16.88 -21.03 -6.57
C LYS A 511 -16.62 -20.45 -7.95
N SER A 512 -15.39 -20.55 -8.48
CA SER A 512 -15.05 -19.96 -9.78
C SER A 512 -15.82 -20.57 -10.96
N THR A 513 -16.21 -21.84 -10.88
CA THR A 513 -16.84 -22.57 -12.01
C THR A 513 -18.31 -22.89 -11.78
N ILE A 514 -18.86 -22.56 -10.62
CA ILE A 514 -20.23 -22.97 -10.26
C ILE A 514 -21.30 -22.35 -11.17
N GLY A 515 -21.13 -21.09 -11.58
CA GLY A 515 -22.07 -20.37 -12.45
C GLY A 515 -22.20 -21.06 -13.82
N ILE A 516 -21.06 -21.29 -14.50
CA ILE A 516 -21.08 -21.97 -15.81
C ILE A 516 -21.64 -23.39 -15.73
N LYS A 517 -21.35 -24.14 -14.66
CA LYS A 517 -21.89 -25.49 -14.46
C LYS A 517 -23.39 -25.48 -14.24
N LEU A 518 -23.89 -24.58 -13.38
CA LEU A 518 -25.34 -24.43 -13.11
C LEU A 518 -26.08 -24.10 -14.39
N ARG A 519 -25.64 -23.13 -15.16
CA ARG A 519 -26.27 -22.68 -16.39
C ARG A 519 -26.28 -23.79 -17.43
N LYS A 520 -25.16 -24.46 -17.65
CA LYS A 520 -25.03 -25.59 -18.57
C LYS A 520 -25.98 -26.75 -18.21
N ALA A 521 -25.98 -27.15 -16.94
CA ALA A 521 -26.85 -28.23 -16.47
C ALA A 521 -28.33 -27.86 -16.57
N TYR A 522 -28.70 -26.62 -16.21
CA TYR A 522 -30.07 -26.14 -16.29
C TYR A 522 -30.58 -26.05 -17.74
N GLN A 523 -29.83 -25.46 -18.66
CA GLN A 523 -30.19 -25.31 -20.07
C GLN A 523 -30.30 -26.66 -20.80
N ASN A 524 -29.52 -27.66 -20.38
CA ASN A 524 -29.57 -29.01 -20.93
C ASN A 524 -30.56 -29.93 -20.21
N ASN A 525 -31.36 -29.45 -19.27
CA ASN A 525 -32.23 -30.24 -18.40
C ASN A 525 -31.51 -31.41 -17.71
N ASP A 526 -30.23 -31.25 -17.39
CA ASP A 526 -29.40 -32.24 -16.70
C ASP A 526 -29.63 -32.17 -15.18
N LEU A 527 -30.61 -32.95 -14.69
CA LEU A 527 -30.95 -33.00 -13.27
C LEU A 527 -29.82 -33.58 -12.41
N GLU A 528 -29.03 -34.52 -12.94
CA GLU A 528 -27.90 -35.10 -12.20
C GLU A 528 -26.76 -34.06 -12.09
N GLY A 529 -26.49 -33.32 -13.16
CA GLY A 529 -25.55 -32.18 -13.14
C GLY A 529 -26.00 -31.12 -12.12
N LEU A 530 -27.27 -30.80 -12.03
CA LEU A 530 -27.80 -29.88 -11.01
C LEU A 530 -27.63 -30.40 -9.57
N LYS A 531 -27.78 -31.72 -9.32
CA LYS A 531 -27.49 -32.33 -8.01
C LYS A 531 -26.01 -32.21 -7.65
N VAL A 532 -25.12 -32.39 -8.62
CA VAL A 532 -23.65 -32.15 -8.43
C VAL A 532 -23.40 -30.69 -8.08
N CYS A 533 -24.00 -29.73 -8.80
CA CYS A 533 -23.91 -28.32 -8.51
C CYS A 533 -24.40 -27.96 -7.11
N ALA A 534 -25.53 -28.53 -6.66
CA ALA A 534 -26.03 -28.34 -5.30
C ALA A 534 -25.02 -28.80 -4.24
N LYS A 535 -24.36 -29.94 -4.47
CA LYS A 535 -23.28 -30.43 -3.59
C LYS A 535 -22.07 -29.46 -3.57
N GLU A 536 -21.65 -28.95 -4.74
CA GLU A 536 -20.55 -27.99 -4.86
C GLU A 536 -20.89 -26.64 -4.19
N LEU A 537 -22.15 -26.16 -4.29
CA LEU A 537 -22.62 -24.98 -3.57
C LEU A 537 -22.50 -25.16 -2.05
N ARG A 538 -22.91 -26.30 -1.52
CA ARG A 538 -22.79 -26.61 -0.08
C ARG A 538 -21.31 -26.63 0.37
N ILE A 539 -20.42 -27.20 -0.45
CA ILE A 539 -18.98 -27.17 -0.20
C ILE A 539 -18.47 -25.73 -0.22
N SER A 540 -18.90 -24.90 -1.17
CA SER A 540 -18.50 -23.50 -1.30
C SER A 540 -18.91 -22.68 -0.08
N ILE A 541 -20.13 -22.87 0.45
CA ILE A 541 -20.60 -22.22 1.69
C ILE A 541 -19.66 -22.52 2.86
N ASN A 542 -19.32 -23.80 3.08
CA ASN A 542 -18.43 -24.20 4.17
C ASN A 542 -16.99 -23.65 3.99
N ARG A 543 -16.50 -23.62 2.75
CA ARG A 543 -15.15 -23.09 2.46
C ARG A 543 -15.07 -21.58 2.55
N LEU A 544 -16.18 -20.89 2.23
CA LEU A 544 -16.28 -19.44 2.41
C LEU A 544 -16.15 -19.07 3.89
N GLU A 545 -16.81 -19.80 4.78
CA GLU A 545 -16.67 -19.55 6.22
C GLU A 545 -15.24 -19.82 6.72
N LYS A 546 -14.59 -20.85 6.21
CA LYS A 546 -13.19 -21.12 6.54
C LYS A 546 -12.27 -20.02 6.03
N PHE A 547 -12.48 -19.52 4.82
CA PHE A 547 -11.73 -18.39 4.26
C PHE A 547 -11.96 -17.11 5.07
N ARG A 548 -13.24 -16.79 5.38
CA ARG A 548 -13.61 -15.62 6.19
C ARG A 548 -12.92 -15.65 7.56
N SER A 549 -12.93 -16.80 8.24
CA SER A 549 -12.27 -16.96 9.54
C SER A 549 -10.74 -16.78 9.44
N GLY A 550 -10.12 -17.32 8.41
CA GLY A 550 -8.69 -17.14 8.14
C GLY A 550 -8.35 -15.68 7.81
N PHE A 551 -9.21 -15.00 7.07
CA PHE A 551 -9.02 -13.58 6.73
C PHE A 551 -9.20 -12.67 7.95
N PHE A 552 -10.12 -13.00 8.87
CA PHE A 552 -10.23 -12.30 10.14
C PHE A 552 -8.94 -12.38 10.96
N ILE A 553 -8.32 -13.56 11.04
CA ILE A 553 -7.02 -13.74 11.70
C ILE A 553 -5.94 -12.89 11.03
N GLN A 554 -5.88 -12.86 9.70
CA GLN A 554 -4.96 -11.99 8.96
C GLN A 554 -5.21 -10.53 9.29
N TRP A 555 -6.47 -10.08 9.26
CA TRP A 555 -6.85 -8.70 9.52
C TRP A 555 -6.39 -8.21 10.88
N ILE A 556 -6.70 -8.92 11.97
CA ILE A 556 -6.35 -8.49 13.33
C ILE A 556 -4.85 -8.59 13.64
N ASN A 557 -4.11 -9.45 12.92
CA ASN A 557 -2.65 -9.48 13.02
C ASN A 557 -1.99 -8.25 12.40
N GLU A 558 -2.61 -7.67 11.38
CA GLU A 558 -2.03 -6.62 10.56
C GLU A 558 -2.61 -5.24 10.86
N ASN A 559 -3.92 -5.16 11.10
CA ASN A 559 -4.68 -3.92 11.22
C ASN A 559 -5.37 -3.78 12.57
N LYS A 560 -5.91 -2.59 12.84
CA LYS A 560 -6.95 -2.40 13.86
C LYS A 560 -8.22 -3.12 13.40
N ILE A 561 -9.13 -3.44 14.34
CA ILE A 561 -10.34 -4.20 14.01
C ILE A 561 -11.30 -3.45 13.08
N GLN A 562 -11.34 -2.12 13.20
CA GLN A 562 -12.20 -1.28 12.36
C GLN A 562 -11.86 -1.48 10.88
N GLY A 563 -12.88 -1.44 10.03
CA GLY A 563 -12.77 -1.71 8.60
C GLY A 563 -13.00 -3.18 8.23
N PHE A 564 -12.84 -4.13 9.16
CA PHE A 564 -13.18 -5.54 8.89
C PHE A 564 -14.66 -5.72 8.57
N ASP A 565 -15.54 -4.90 9.15
CA ASP A 565 -16.97 -4.89 8.90
C ASP A 565 -17.33 -4.74 7.41
N VAL A 566 -16.55 -4.01 6.63
CA VAL A 566 -16.74 -3.89 5.17
C VAL A 566 -16.51 -5.23 4.49
N ILE A 567 -15.41 -5.91 4.81
CA ILE A 567 -15.08 -7.22 4.23
C ILE A 567 -16.07 -8.27 4.71
N ASP A 568 -16.43 -8.22 5.99
CA ASP A 568 -17.43 -9.11 6.59
C ASP A 568 -18.79 -8.98 5.91
N GLY A 569 -19.21 -7.75 5.63
CA GLY A 569 -20.42 -7.46 4.87
C GLY A 569 -20.37 -8.01 3.44
N ARG A 570 -19.24 -7.85 2.73
CA ARG A 570 -19.03 -8.38 1.37
C ARG A 570 -19.09 -9.91 1.34
N LEU A 571 -18.38 -10.58 2.24
CA LEU A 571 -18.38 -12.04 2.33
C LEU A 571 -19.73 -12.58 2.83
N GLY A 572 -20.42 -11.84 3.72
CA GLY A 572 -21.78 -12.13 4.17
C GLY A 572 -22.79 -12.08 3.04
N TYR A 573 -22.72 -11.06 2.17
CA TYR A 573 -23.53 -11.00 0.94
C TYR A 573 -23.33 -12.27 0.10
N LEU A 574 -22.10 -12.62 -0.22
CA LEU A 574 -21.78 -13.82 -1.02
C LEU A 574 -22.31 -15.09 -0.36
N ASN A 575 -22.16 -15.24 0.97
CA ASN A 575 -22.66 -16.39 1.70
C ASN A 575 -24.18 -16.55 1.56
N ASN A 576 -24.92 -15.44 1.68
CA ASN A 576 -26.37 -15.46 1.52
C ASN A 576 -26.78 -15.78 0.06
N ARG A 577 -26.05 -15.23 -0.94
CA ARG A 577 -26.32 -15.57 -2.35
C ARG A 577 -26.06 -17.03 -2.66
N LEU A 578 -25.00 -17.63 -2.14
CA LEU A 578 -24.73 -19.08 -2.27
C LEU A 578 -25.85 -19.93 -1.63
N LYS A 579 -26.33 -19.54 -0.44
CA LYS A 579 -27.45 -20.22 0.24
C LYS A 579 -28.75 -20.09 -0.54
N THR A 580 -29.08 -18.91 -1.07
CA THR A 580 -30.25 -18.68 -1.91
C THR A 580 -30.17 -19.52 -3.18
N THR A 581 -29.03 -19.54 -3.86
CA THR A 581 -28.80 -20.37 -5.05
C THR A 581 -29.00 -21.86 -4.74
N TYR A 582 -28.42 -22.34 -3.64
CA TYR A 582 -28.61 -23.72 -3.18
C TYR A 582 -30.06 -24.06 -2.96
N LYS A 583 -30.83 -23.14 -2.32
CA LYS A 583 -32.29 -23.32 -2.10
C LYS A 583 -33.06 -23.37 -3.41
N LEU A 584 -32.82 -22.42 -4.33
CA LEU A 584 -33.52 -22.36 -5.62
C LEU A 584 -33.26 -23.60 -6.48
N VAL A 585 -32.04 -24.08 -6.53
CA VAL A 585 -31.69 -25.33 -7.21
C VAL A 585 -32.38 -26.52 -6.56
N GLY A 586 -32.43 -26.58 -5.23
CA GLY A 586 -33.14 -27.62 -4.48
C GLY A 586 -34.65 -27.59 -4.71
N ASP A 587 -35.28 -26.42 -4.73
CA ASP A 587 -36.72 -26.27 -5.01
C ASP A 587 -37.04 -26.66 -6.46
N TYR A 588 -36.20 -26.38 -7.43
CA TYR A 588 -36.35 -26.82 -8.81
C TYR A 588 -36.22 -28.35 -8.94
N LEU A 589 -35.18 -28.95 -8.35
CA LEU A 589 -35.02 -30.42 -8.33
C LEU A 589 -36.18 -31.16 -7.67
N ASN A 590 -36.78 -30.56 -6.64
CA ASN A 590 -37.93 -31.10 -5.92
C ASN A 590 -39.30 -30.71 -6.55
N LYS A 591 -39.29 -30.09 -7.75
CA LYS A 591 -40.48 -29.65 -8.50
C LYS A 591 -41.37 -28.65 -7.73
N LYS A 592 -40.82 -27.92 -6.76
CA LYS A 592 -41.50 -26.84 -6.04
C LYS A 592 -41.56 -25.55 -6.85
N THR A 593 -40.63 -25.35 -7.75
CA THR A 593 -40.63 -24.29 -8.77
C THR A 593 -40.48 -24.89 -10.16
N LYS A 594 -41.05 -24.25 -11.17
CA LYS A 594 -40.98 -24.69 -12.57
C LYS A 594 -39.70 -24.19 -13.28
N GLU A 595 -39.10 -23.15 -12.74
CA GLU A 595 -37.96 -22.49 -13.40
C GLU A 595 -37.07 -21.71 -12.42
N ILE A 596 -35.85 -21.42 -12.87
CA ILE A 596 -34.93 -20.48 -12.24
C ILE A 596 -34.65 -19.41 -13.31
N PRO A 597 -35.30 -18.24 -13.24
CA PRO A 597 -35.28 -17.24 -14.32
C PRO A 597 -33.87 -16.76 -14.68
N GLU A 598 -33.02 -16.54 -13.69
CA GLU A 598 -31.65 -16.04 -13.88
C GLU A 598 -30.79 -17.00 -14.74
N LEU A 599 -31.07 -18.32 -14.70
CA LEU A 599 -30.34 -19.30 -15.51
C LEU A 599 -30.81 -19.39 -16.96
N LYS A 600 -31.93 -18.74 -17.31
CA LYS A 600 -32.42 -18.62 -18.69
C LYS A 600 -31.73 -17.51 -19.45
N GLU A 601 -31.25 -16.49 -18.76
CA GLU A 601 -30.56 -15.35 -19.37
C GLU A 601 -29.24 -15.78 -20.02
N ASN A 602 -28.97 -15.26 -21.22
CA ASN A 602 -27.71 -15.48 -21.90
C ASN A 602 -26.66 -14.53 -21.37
N ILE A 603 -25.48 -15.06 -21.04
CA ILE A 603 -24.34 -14.23 -20.65
C ILE A 603 -23.75 -13.61 -21.91
N ILE A 604 -23.68 -12.30 -21.93
CA ILE A 604 -23.09 -11.50 -23.01
C ILE A 604 -21.68 -11.12 -22.61
N ALA A 605 -20.69 -11.45 -23.46
CA ALA A 605 -19.30 -11.05 -23.25
C ALA A 605 -19.14 -9.53 -23.38
N SER A 606 -18.53 -8.91 -22.39
CA SER A 606 -18.13 -7.49 -22.41
C SER A 606 -16.65 -7.38 -22.81
N GLY A 607 -16.32 -7.36 -24.10
CA GLY A 607 -14.94 -7.28 -24.58
C GLY A 607 -14.41 -8.60 -25.18
N ASN A 608 -13.13 -8.62 -25.54
CA ASN A 608 -12.48 -9.80 -26.13
C ASN A 608 -12.14 -10.84 -25.05
N ASP A 609 -12.14 -12.13 -25.42
CA ASP A 609 -11.79 -13.22 -24.53
C ASP A 609 -10.35 -13.13 -23.99
N ASP A 610 -9.45 -12.48 -24.76
CA ASP A 610 -8.04 -12.33 -24.41
C ASP A 610 -7.75 -11.11 -23.49
N ASP A 611 -8.72 -10.21 -23.30
CA ASP A 611 -8.56 -9.07 -22.42
C ASP A 611 -8.34 -9.54 -20.96
N PRO A 612 -7.40 -8.94 -20.22
CA PRO A 612 -7.20 -9.27 -18.81
C PRO A 612 -8.42 -8.88 -17.98
N LEU A 613 -8.81 -9.74 -17.05
CA LEU A 613 -9.85 -9.41 -16.08
C LEU A 613 -9.22 -8.62 -14.93
N SER A 614 -9.54 -7.31 -14.86
CA SER A 614 -8.95 -6.35 -13.93
C SER A 614 -9.99 -5.50 -13.19
N ASP A 615 -11.19 -6.02 -12.93
CA ASP A 615 -12.20 -5.31 -12.15
C ASP A 615 -11.90 -5.40 -10.65
N ASN A 616 -11.87 -4.26 -9.98
CA ASN A 616 -11.58 -4.15 -8.55
C ASN A 616 -12.75 -3.57 -7.74
N CYS A 617 -13.82 -3.06 -8.37
CA CYS A 617 -14.98 -2.51 -7.67
C CYS A 617 -15.93 -3.61 -7.21
N TRP A 618 -16.03 -3.82 -5.90
CA TRP A 618 -16.91 -4.86 -5.34
C TRP A 618 -18.37 -4.71 -5.79
N ALA A 619 -18.90 -3.51 -5.83
CA ALA A 619 -20.31 -3.29 -6.17
C ALA A 619 -20.62 -3.75 -7.61
N THR A 620 -19.75 -3.41 -8.58
CA THR A 620 -19.91 -3.84 -9.98
C THR A 620 -19.71 -5.34 -10.15
N ILE A 621 -18.79 -5.94 -9.39
CA ILE A 621 -18.52 -7.38 -9.44
C ILE A 621 -19.66 -8.20 -8.84
N ALA A 622 -20.17 -7.79 -7.67
CA ALA A 622 -21.12 -8.58 -6.89
C ALA A 622 -22.45 -8.75 -7.60
N SER A 623 -22.98 -7.70 -8.21
CA SER A 623 -24.24 -7.73 -8.94
C SER A 623 -24.37 -6.52 -9.87
N VAL A 624 -24.96 -6.73 -11.04
CA VAL A 624 -25.38 -5.64 -11.95
C VAL A 624 -26.44 -4.72 -11.33
N ASN A 625 -27.09 -5.15 -10.25
CA ASN A 625 -28.11 -4.41 -9.51
C ASN A 625 -27.56 -3.74 -8.24
N ALA A 626 -26.26 -3.89 -7.91
CA ALA A 626 -25.68 -3.22 -6.77
C ALA A 626 -25.55 -1.72 -7.05
N ILE A 627 -25.95 -0.90 -6.06
CA ILE A 627 -25.96 0.57 -6.14
C ILE A 627 -24.83 1.12 -5.26
#